data_d5bcf3b4e4defd79a87cc9507b77b51c
#
_entry.id   d5bcf3b4e4defd79a87cc9507b77b51c
#
_cell.length_a   1.000
_cell.length_b   1.000
_cell.length_c   1.000
_cell.angle_alpha   90.00
_cell.angle_beta   90.00
_cell.angle_gamma   90.00
#
_symmetry.space_group_name_H-M   'P 1'
#
loop_
_entity.id
_entity.type
_entity.pdbx_description
1 polymer ?
#
loop_
_entity_poly.entity_id
_entity_poly.type
_entity_poly.pdbx_seq_one_letter_code
_entity_poly.pdbx_strand_id
1 'polypeptide(L)'
;MLDPKFTPFPEIETERLLLRRMKPKDASVILTLRSDKTVMKYIDRERTKSLTEAEQFLAKIDASIVSNNGIMWGIVFKENPEELIGNIGYWRLIKEHYRAEVGYMLHPDHWKKGIMKEALLSVIDFGFDKMNLHSIEANINPGNEASAKILEATGFVKEAYFKEDFYFNGVFGDTIIYSRLK
;
A
#
# COMPACT_ATOMS: atom_id res chain seq x y z
N MET A 1 -11.73 18.83 -8.00
CA MET A 1 -11.86 17.69 -7.05
C MET A 1 -11.59 16.39 -7.80
N LEU A 2 -10.81 15.47 -7.25
CA LEU A 2 -10.59 14.15 -7.86
C LEU A 2 -11.91 13.39 -8.00
N ASP A 3 -12.10 12.76 -9.16
CA ASP A 3 -13.21 11.83 -9.42
C ASP A 3 -12.67 10.53 -10.03
N PRO A 4 -11.87 9.75 -9.30
CA PRO A 4 -11.30 8.52 -9.82
C PRO A 4 -12.41 7.50 -10.07
N LYS A 5 -12.23 6.67 -11.11
CA LYS A 5 -13.12 5.56 -11.43
C LYS A 5 -12.32 4.26 -11.39
N PHE A 6 -12.75 3.34 -10.52
CA PHE A 6 -12.08 2.06 -10.33
C PHE A 6 -12.92 0.87 -10.84
N THR A 7 -13.95 1.17 -11.61
CA THR A 7 -14.78 0.15 -12.29
C THR A 7 -14.86 0.49 -13.79
N PRO A 8 -14.38 -0.41 -14.69
CA PRO A 8 -13.74 -1.69 -14.41
C PRO A 8 -12.45 -1.51 -13.60
N PHE A 9 -12.07 -2.54 -12.82
CA PHE A 9 -10.85 -2.47 -11.99
C PHE A 9 -9.61 -2.33 -12.89
N PRO A 10 -8.79 -1.30 -12.70
CA PRO A 10 -7.60 -1.08 -13.52
C PRO A 10 -6.46 -2.02 -13.06
N GLU A 11 -6.14 -3.01 -13.83
CA GLU A 11 -4.93 -3.81 -13.64
C GLU A 11 -3.71 -3.05 -14.18
N ILE A 12 -2.55 -3.26 -13.55
CA ILE A 12 -1.28 -2.64 -13.95
C ILE A 12 -0.28 -3.76 -14.21
N GLU A 13 0.31 -3.76 -15.39
CA GLU A 13 1.40 -4.67 -15.74
C GLU A 13 2.74 -3.94 -15.71
N THR A 14 3.75 -4.62 -15.16
CA THR A 14 5.15 -4.16 -15.18
C THR A 14 6.01 -5.17 -15.91
N GLU A 15 7.32 -5.12 -15.78
CA GLU A 15 8.22 -6.11 -16.37
C GLU A 15 7.96 -7.52 -15.82
N ARG A 16 7.91 -7.67 -14.48
CA ARG A 16 7.76 -8.97 -13.80
C ARG A 16 6.39 -9.19 -13.15
N LEU A 17 5.66 -8.11 -12.87
CA LEU A 17 4.50 -8.15 -11.99
C LEU A 17 3.20 -7.87 -12.74
N LEU A 18 2.13 -8.46 -12.21
CA LEU A 18 0.76 -8.05 -12.46
C LEU A 18 0.16 -7.54 -11.14
N LEU A 19 -0.29 -6.30 -11.14
CA LEU A 19 -1.04 -5.70 -10.05
C LEU A 19 -2.51 -5.86 -10.37
N ARG A 20 -3.18 -6.81 -9.70
CA ARG A 20 -4.56 -7.21 -9.98
C ARG A 20 -5.50 -6.96 -8.80
N ARG A 21 -6.80 -7.03 -9.05
CA ARG A 21 -7.78 -7.07 -7.95
C ARG A 21 -7.54 -8.28 -7.07
N MET A 22 -7.55 -8.08 -5.76
CA MET A 22 -7.48 -9.20 -4.82
C MET A 22 -8.79 -10.01 -4.86
N LYS A 23 -8.68 -11.32 -4.68
CA LYS A 23 -9.77 -12.30 -4.75
C LYS A 23 -10.04 -12.85 -3.35
N PRO A 24 -11.23 -13.40 -3.05
CA PRO A 24 -11.50 -14.01 -1.75
C PRO A 24 -10.47 -15.07 -1.33
N LYS A 25 -9.96 -15.87 -2.27
CA LYS A 25 -8.91 -16.86 -2.00
C LYS A 25 -7.58 -16.29 -1.50
N ASP A 26 -7.32 -14.99 -1.75
CA ASP A 26 -6.10 -14.31 -1.29
C ASP A 26 -6.13 -14.06 0.24
N ALA A 27 -7.27 -14.31 0.91
CA ALA A 27 -7.42 -14.07 2.35
C ALA A 27 -6.40 -14.85 3.20
N SER A 28 -6.01 -16.05 2.79
CA SER A 28 -4.98 -16.83 3.48
C SER A 28 -3.61 -16.14 3.47
N VAL A 29 -3.23 -15.57 2.34
CA VAL A 29 -1.97 -14.81 2.21
C VAL A 29 -2.06 -13.48 2.98
N ILE A 30 -3.19 -12.80 2.94
CA ILE A 30 -3.43 -11.59 3.74
C ILE A 30 -3.33 -11.91 5.24
N LEU A 31 -3.88 -13.04 5.69
CA LEU A 31 -3.71 -13.49 7.07
C LEU A 31 -2.22 -13.68 7.40
N THR A 32 -1.48 -14.39 6.56
CA THR A 32 -0.03 -14.61 6.74
C THR A 32 0.71 -13.28 6.86
N LEU A 33 0.53 -12.35 5.93
CA LEU A 33 1.18 -11.05 5.94
C LEU A 33 0.83 -10.23 7.17
N ARG A 34 -0.45 -10.16 7.53
CA ARG A 34 -0.95 -9.31 8.61
C ARG A 34 -0.85 -9.93 10.01
N SER A 35 -0.51 -11.21 10.12
CA SER A 35 -0.18 -11.87 11.39
C SER A 35 1.33 -11.93 11.67
N ASP A 36 2.15 -11.82 10.64
CA ASP A 36 3.61 -11.91 10.76
C ASP A 36 4.18 -10.71 11.53
N LYS A 37 4.96 -10.99 12.58
CA LYS A 37 5.55 -9.97 13.45
C LYS A 37 6.55 -9.07 12.72
N THR A 38 7.25 -9.61 11.72
CA THR A 38 8.30 -8.89 10.99
C THR A 38 7.67 -7.95 9.96
N VAL A 39 6.66 -8.42 9.23
CA VAL A 39 5.89 -7.61 8.28
C VAL A 39 5.17 -6.47 8.99
N MET A 40 4.53 -6.78 10.13
CA MET A 40 3.73 -5.81 10.89
C MET A 40 4.56 -4.94 11.85
N LYS A 41 5.88 -5.13 11.92
CA LYS A 41 6.75 -4.45 12.90
C LYS A 41 6.61 -2.93 12.95
N TYR A 42 6.38 -2.31 11.80
CA TYR A 42 6.27 -0.87 11.63
C TYR A 42 4.89 -0.42 11.15
N ILE A 43 3.89 -1.29 11.32
CA ILE A 43 2.50 -0.99 11.00
C ILE A 43 1.73 -0.95 12.31
N ASP A 44 1.38 0.25 12.75
CA ASP A 44 0.77 0.52 14.04
C ASP A 44 -0.72 0.16 14.04
N ARG A 45 -0.98 -1.12 13.83
CA ARG A 45 -2.31 -1.74 13.81
C ARG A 45 -2.27 -3.13 14.40
N GLU A 46 -3.38 -3.56 14.99
CA GLU A 46 -3.53 -4.93 15.47
C GLU A 46 -3.26 -5.94 14.35
N ARG A 47 -2.51 -6.99 14.73
CA ARG A 47 -2.26 -8.10 13.81
C ARG A 47 -3.54 -8.90 13.60
N THR A 48 -3.76 -9.31 12.37
CA THR A 48 -4.89 -10.17 12.00
C THR A 48 -4.72 -11.55 12.67
N LYS A 49 -5.78 -12.03 13.34
CA LYS A 49 -5.75 -13.22 14.18
C LYS A 49 -6.48 -14.42 13.58
N SER A 50 -7.31 -14.20 12.56
CA SER A 50 -8.13 -15.26 11.94
C SER A 50 -8.34 -15.01 10.45
N LEU A 51 -8.71 -16.10 9.74
CA LEU A 51 -9.08 -16.01 8.33
C LEU A 51 -10.28 -15.07 8.13
N THR A 52 -11.27 -15.11 9.04
CA THR A 52 -12.43 -14.22 9.00
C THR A 52 -12.03 -12.74 9.05
N GLU A 53 -11.05 -12.37 9.89
CA GLU A 53 -10.54 -11.00 9.92
C GLU A 53 -9.84 -10.61 8.62
N ALA A 54 -9.11 -11.54 7.99
CA ALA A 54 -8.48 -11.31 6.68
C ALA A 54 -9.53 -11.15 5.57
N GLU A 55 -10.61 -11.95 5.58
CA GLU A 55 -11.75 -11.80 4.67
C GLU A 55 -12.46 -10.46 4.86
N GLN A 56 -12.68 -10.04 6.11
CA GLN A 56 -13.24 -8.72 6.42
C GLN A 56 -12.34 -7.57 5.93
N PHE A 57 -11.02 -7.73 6.01
CA PHE A 57 -10.07 -6.76 5.47
C PHE A 57 -10.19 -6.67 3.94
N LEU A 58 -10.25 -7.79 3.22
CA LEU A 58 -10.49 -7.80 1.77
C LEU A 58 -11.84 -7.17 1.40
N ALA A 59 -12.90 -7.47 2.16
CA ALA A 59 -14.20 -6.86 1.92
C ALA A 59 -14.19 -5.34 2.10
N LYS A 60 -13.45 -4.80 3.09
CA LYS A 60 -13.27 -3.35 3.27
C LYS A 60 -12.53 -2.71 2.10
N ILE A 61 -11.49 -3.37 1.60
CA ILE A 61 -10.77 -2.91 0.40
C ILE A 61 -11.73 -2.89 -0.80
N ASP A 62 -12.48 -3.94 -1.01
CA ASP A 62 -13.42 -4.04 -2.13
C ASP A 62 -14.51 -2.97 -2.06
N ALA A 63 -15.07 -2.73 -0.89
CA ALA A 63 -16.02 -1.64 -0.66
C ALA A 63 -15.41 -0.25 -0.96
N SER A 64 -14.14 -0.03 -0.62
CA SER A 64 -13.42 1.21 -0.91
C SER A 64 -13.21 1.41 -2.42
N ILE A 65 -12.90 0.33 -3.15
CA ILE A 65 -12.77 0.34 -4.61
C ILE A 65 -14.12 0.67 -5.27
N VAL A 66 -15.18 -0.02 -4.87
CA VAL A 66 -16.54 0.19 -5.42
C VAL A 66 -17.03 1.62 -5.18
N SER A 67 -16.74 2.19 -4.01
CA SER A 67 -17.10 3.57 -3.67
C SER A 67 -16.13 4.63 -4.23
N ASN A 68 -15.07 4.23 -4.94
CA ASN A 68 -14.00 5.11 -5.42
C ASN A 68 -13.34 5.97 -4.32
N ASN A 69 -13.19 5.41 -3.12
CA ASN A 69 -12.57 6.08 -1.97
C ASN A 69 -11.14 5.59 -1.68
N GLY A 70 -10.70 4.57 -2.41
CA GLY A 70 -9.35 4.01 -2.35
C GLY A 70 -9.22 2.87 -3.33
N ILE A 71 -7.99 2.51 -3.65
CA ILE A 71 -7.69 1.38 -4.52
C ILE A 71 -6.47 0.63 -4.00
N MET A 72 -6.57 -0.69 -3.91
CA MET A 72 -5.49 -1.57 -3.46
C MET A 72 -5.36 -2.74 -4.43
N TRP A 73 -4.17 -2.90 -4.98
CA TRP A 73 -3.81 -4.01 -5.84
C TRP A 73 -3.14 -5.13 -5.06
N GLY A 74 -3.46 -6.36 -5.40
CA GLY A 74 -2.65 -7.52 -5.06
C GLY A 74 -1.46 -7.60 -6.02
N ILE A 75 -0.27 -7.81 -5.48
CA ILE A 75 0.97 -8.00 -6.25
C ILE A 75 1.14 -9.50 -6.51
N VAL A 76 1.29 -9.88 -7.77
CA VAL A 76 1.59 -11.26 -8.21
C VAL A 76 2.67 -11.22 -9.28
N PHE A 77 3.40 -12.32 -9.47
CA PHE A 77 4.25 -12.48 -10.65
C PHE A 77 3.40 -12.81 -11.88
N LYS A 78 3.74 -12.28 -13.04
CA LYS A 78 3.04 -12.59 -14.31
C LYS A 78 3.04 -14.08 -14.64
N GLU A 79 4.12 -14.76 -14.31
CA GLU A 79 4.28 -16.21 -14.50
C GLU A 79 3.43 -17.06 -13.54
N ASN A 80 3.02 -16.48 -12.41
CA ASN A 80 2.15 -17.11 -11.43
C ASN A 80 1.06 -16.13 -10.90
N PRO A 81 0.07 -15.75 -11.74
CA PRO A 81 -0.89 -14.70 -11.43
C PRO A 81 -1.90 -15.09 -10.33
N GLU A 82 -1.91 -16.34 -9.92
CA GLU A 82 -2.81 -16.83 -8.89
C GLU A 82 -2.21 -16.73 -7.47
N GLU A 83 -0.89 -16.59 -7.35
CA GLU A 83 -0.18 -16.51 -6.07
C GLU A 83 0.06 -15.05 -5.66
N LEU A 84 -0.67 -14.60 -4.64
CA LEU A 84 -0.47 -13.29 -4.04
C LEU A 84 0.84 -13.26 -3.25
N ILE A 85 1.69 -12.26 -3.49
CA ILE A 85 2.94 -12.07 -2.76
C ILE A 85 2.98 -10.79 -1.92
N GLY A 86 2.00 -9.90 -2.09
CA GLY A 86 1.91 -8.64 -1.37
C GLY A 86 0.74 -7.80 -1.85
N ASN A 87 0.66 -6.58 -1.35
CA ASN A 87 -0.30 -5.59 -1.82
C ASN A 87 0.29 -4.18 -1.79
N ILE A 88 -0.27 -3.30 -2.61
CA ILE A 88 0.08 -1.89 -2.72
C ILE A 88 -1.12 -1.09 -3.19
N GLY A 89 -1.27 0.15 -2.71
CA GLY A 89 -2.33 1.02 -3.24
C GLY A 89 -2.51 2.31 -2.48
N TYR A 90 -3.52 3.04 -2.89
CA TYR A 90 -3.96 4.30 -2.28
C TYR A 90 -5.12 4.02 -1.33
N TRP A 91 -4.83 3.96 -0.04
CA TRP A 91 -5.83 3.62 0.97
C TRP A 91 -6.59 4.84 1.52
N ARG A 92 -6.06 6.05 1.33
CA ARG A 92 -6.67 7.31 1.69
C ARG A 92 -6.56 8.30 0.53
N LEU A 93 -7.71 8.78 0.03
CA LEU A 93 -7.78 9.83 -0.99
C LEU A 93 -8.28 11.11 -0.35
N ILE A 94 -7.55 12.20 -0.55
CA ILE A 94 -7.94 13.57 -0.17
C ILE A 94 -8.31 14.28 -1.48
N LYS A 95 -9.56 14.02 -1.90
CA LYS A 95 -10.03 14.35 -3.26
C LYS A 95 -10.00 15.84 -3.55
N GLU A 96 -10.33 16.68 -2.56
CA GLU A 96 -10.30 18.13 -2.64
C GLU A 96 -8.91 18.70 -2.87
N HIS A 97 -7.87 17.97 -2.45
CA HIS A 97 -6.48 18.40 -2.56
C HIS A 97 -5.67 17.62 -3.62
N TYR A 98 -6.34 16.80 -4.43
CA TYR A 98 -5.68 15.97 -5.45
C TYR A 98 -4.53 15.13 -4.88
N ARG A 99 -4.71 14.61 -3.66
CA ARG A 99 -3.68 13.93 -2.87
C ARG A 99 -4.13 12.54 -2.47
N ALA A 100 -3.17 11.61 -2.38
CA ALA A 100 -3.41 10.26 -1.90
C ALA A 100 -2.27 9.79 -1.00
N GLU A 101 -2.60 8.89 -0.06
CA GLU A 101 -1.61 8.19 0.75
C GLU A 101 -1.41 6.78 0.22
N VAL A 102 -0.15 6.44 -0.12
CA VAL A 102 0.24 5.10 -0.57
C VAL A 102 0.64 4.22 0.62
N GLY A 103 0.22 2.96 0.58
CA GLY A 103 0.64 1.95 1.55
C GLY A 103 0.88 0.62 0.86
N TYR A 104 1.78 -0.19 1.42
CA TYR A 104 2.16 -1.47 0.84
C TYR A 104 2.64 -2.48 1.88
N MET A 105 2.53 -3.76 1.54
CA MET A 105 3.11 -4.90 2.25
C MET A 105 3.62 -5.92 1.24
N LEU A 106 4.69 -6.63 1.59
CA LEU A 106 5.29 -7.68 0.76
C LEU A 106 5.71 -8.86 1.64
N HIS A 107 5.50 -10.07 1.14
CA HIS A 107 5.95 -11.28 1.82
C HIS A 107 7.48 -11.26 2.01
N PRO A 108 8.01 -11.64 3.17
CA PRO A 108 9.45 -11.56 3.47
C PRO A 108 10.34 -12.28 2.45
N ASP A 109 9.90 -13.39 1.88
CA ASP A 109 10.64 -14.17 0.88
C ASP A 109 10.92 -13.37 -0.41
N HIS A 110 10.20 -12.28 -0.61
CA HIS A 110 10.34 -11.40 -1.79
C HIS A 110 11.04 -10.08 -1.50
N TRP A 111 11.51 -9.88 -0.25
CA TRP A 111 12.25 -8.67 0.11
C TRP A 111 13.63 -8.60 -0.58
N LYS A 112 14.14 -7.38 -0.73
CA LYS A 112 15.46 -7.09 -1.33
C LYS A 112 15.64 -7.56 -2.78
N LYS A 113 14.54 -7.89 -3.48
CA LYS A 113 14.55 -8.33 -4.89
C LYS A 113 14.04 -7.24 -5.85
N GLY A 114 13.88 -6.01 -5.39
CA GLY A 114 13.38 -4.89 -6.21
C GLY A 114 11.87 -4.90 -6.49
N ILE A 115 11.15 -5.91 -6.01
CA ILE A 115 9.70 -6.12 -6.29
C ILE A 115 8.88 -4.91 -5.86
N MET A 116 9.01 -4.46 -4.60
CA MET A 116 8.21 -3.34 -4.12
C MET A 116 8.58 -2.03 -4.83
N LYS A 117 9.84 -1.81 -5.20
CA LYS A 117 10.24 -0.63 -5.96
C LYS A 117 9.58 -0.61 -7.34
N GLU A 118 9.54 -1.75 -8.04
CA GLU A 118 8.89 -1.90 -9.34
C GLU A 118 7.38 -1.62 -9.24
N ALA A 119 6.70 -2.24 -8.26
CA ALA A 119 5.29 -2.02 -8.01
C ALA A 119 4.97 -0.56 -7.64
N LEU A 120 5.79 0.06 -6.78
CA LEU A 120 5.57 1.44 -6.36
C LEU A 120 5.72 2.43 -7.51
N LEU A 121 6.72 2.27 -8.38
CA LEU A 121 6.88 3.12 -9.56
C LEU A 121 5.65 3.05 -10.46
N SER A 122 5.12 1.87 -10.75
CA SER A 122 3.93 1.72 -11.60
C SER A 122 2.66 2.30 -10.97
N VAL A 123 2.53 2.21 -9.64
CA VAL A 123 1.41 2.82 -8.90
C VAL A 123 1.53 4.34 -8.89
N ILE A 124 2.74 4.89 -8.76
CA ILE A 124 3.00 6.35 -8.85
C ILE A 124 2.56 6.86 -10.23
N ASP A 125 2.99 6.21 -11.31
CA ASP A 125 2.63 6.60 -12.67
C ASP A 125 1.10 6.54 -12.86
N PHE A 126 0.45 5.49 -12.38
CA PHE A 126 -1.01 5.39 -12.38
C PHE A 126 -1.67 6.53 -11.60
N GLY A 127 -1.16 6.89 -10.43
CA GLY A 127 -1.67 7.98 -9.62
C GLY A 127 -1.60 9.32 -10.33
N PHE A 128 -0.46 9.64 -10.93
CA PHE A 128 -0.27 10.91 -11.63
C PHE A 128 -0.99 10.98 -12.96
N ASP A 129 -0.96 9.90 -13.77
CA ASP A 129 -1.43 9.94 -15.16
C ASP A 129 -2.90 9.55 -15.30
N LYS A 130 -3.39 8.61 -14.47
CA LYS A 130 -4.76 8.08 -14.58
C LYS A 130 -5.70 8.66 -13.53
N MET A 131 -5.20 8.91 -12.31
CA MET A 131 -6.03 9.49 -11.25
C MET A 131 -5.93 11.02 -11.19
N ASN A 132 -4.96 11.63 -11.90
CA ASN A 132 -4.72 13.08 -11.85
C ASN A 132 -4.32 13.58 -10.44
N LEU A 133 -3.60 12.78 -9.69
CA LEU A 133 -3.04 13.22 -8.42
C LEU A 133 -2.04 14.36 -8.66
N HIS A 134 -2.02 15.32 -7.74
CA HIS A 134 -0.98 16.34 -7.66
C HIS A 134 0.17 15.89 -6.75
N SER A 135 -0.16 15.17 -5.68
CA SER A 135 0.84 14.64 -4.74
C SER A 135 0.47 13.27 -4.20
N ILE A 136 1.51 12.49 -3.90
CA ILE A 136 1.40 11.20 -3.23
C ILE A 136 2.21 11.28 -1.95
N GLU A 137 1.60 10.93 -0.81
CA GLU A 137 2.29 10.84 0.47
C GLU A 137 2.45 9.40 0.94
N ALA A 138 3.44 9.18 1.79
CA ALA A 138 3.65 7.94 2.53
C ALA A 138 4.05 8.27 3.96
N ASN A 139 3.30 7.74 4.92
CA ASN A 139 3.58 7.90 6.35
C ASN A 139 4.26 6.64 6.84
N ILE A 140 5.45 6.78 7.44
CA ILE A 140 6.24 5.66 7.91
C ILE A 140 6.73 5.86 9.34
N ASN A 141 6.88 4.75 10.07
CA ASN A 141 7.58 4.74 11.34
C ASN A 141 9.07 5.04 11.11
N PRO A 142 9.72 5.89 11.94
CA PRO A 142 11.14 6.26 11.80
C PRO A 142 12.11 5.06 11.76
N GLY A 143 11.76 3.96 12.42
CA GLY A 143 12.55 2.73 12.37
C GLY A 143 12.44 1.92 11.07
N ASN A 144 11.54 2.30 10.16
CA ASN A 144 11.33 1.58 8.89
C ASN A 144 12.27 2.07 7.78
N GLU A 145 13.59 1.85 8.00
CA GLU A 145 14.63 2.23 7.02
C GLU A 145 14.42 1.60 5.64
N ALA A 146 13.85 0.40 5.58
CA ALA A 146 13.60 -0.28 4.30
C ALA A 146 12.58 0.49 3.47
N SER A 147 11.50 0.97 4.09
CA SER A 147 10.51 1.81 3.45
C SER A 147 11.08 3.16 3.04
N ALA A 148 11.85 3.82 3.93
CA ALA A 148 12.52 5.09 3.63
C ALA A 148 13.39 4.99 2.37
N LYS A 149 14.25 3.96 2.29
CA LYS A 149 15.12 3.73 1.11
C LYS A 149 14.33 3.51 -0.19
N ILE A 150 13.21 2.78 -0.14
CA ILE A 150 12.36 2.56 -1.32
C ILE A 150 11.70 3.89 -1.74
N LEU A 151 11.17 4.65 -0.80
CA LEU A 151 10.54 5.95 -1.06
C LEU A 151 11.53 6.94 -1.68
N GLU A 152 12.70 7.10 -1.09
CA GLU A 152 13.76 7.97 -1.63
C GLU A 152 14.22 7.52 -3.02
N ALA A 153 14.41 6.20 -3.22
CA ALA A 153 14.79 5.63 -4.53
C ALA A 153 13.71 5.73 -5.60
N THR A 154 12.48 6.10 -5.23
CA THR A 154 11.35 6.34 -6.13
C THR A 154 10.94 7.81 -6.18
N GLY A 155 11.81 8.72 -5.72
CA GLY A 155 11.66 10.16 -5.86
C GLY A 155 10.79 10.85 -4.80
N PHE A 156 10.47 10.16 -3.71
CA PHE A 156 9.85 10.83 -2.56
C PHE A 156 10.89 11.63 -1.78
N VAL A 157 10.44 12.75 -1.23
CA VAL A 157 11.22 13.63 -0.36
C VAL A 157 10.64 13.55 1.05
N LYS A 158 11.51 13.46 2.04
CA LYS A 158 11.12 13.57 3.45
C LYS A 158 10.72 15.01 3.75
N GLU A 159 9.45 15.25 4.12
CA GLU A 159 8.93 16.60 4.36
C GLU A 159 8.76 16.90 5.84
N ALA A 160 8.41 15.90 6.66
CA ALA A 160 8.15 16.17 8.07
C ALA A 160 8.54 15.00 8.97
N TYR A 161 8.76 15.33 10.23
CA TYR A 161 8.91 14.41 11.34
C TYR A 161 8.03 14.89 12.49
N PHE A 162 7.05 14.08 12.88
CA PHE A 162 6.16 14.36 14.00
C PHE A 162 6.54 13.46 15.18
N LYS A 163 6.78 14.08 16.32
CA LYS A 163 7.05 13.35 17.57
C LYS A 163 5.73 13.04 18.27
N GLU A 164 5.61 11.79 18.72
CA GLU A 164 4.50 11.32 19.57
C GLU A 164 3.12 11.69 19.03
N ASP A 165 2.96 11.64 17.69
CA ASP A 165 1.74 12.08 17.00
C ASP A 165 0.65 11.02 16.92
N PHE A 166 0.95 9.78 17.32
CA PHE A 166 -0.05 8.72 17.45
C PHE A 166 0.18 7.86 18.70
N TYR A 167 -0.89 7.19 19.14
CA TYR A 167 -0.85 6.29 20.29
C TYR A 167 -1.31 4.89 19.88
N PHE A 168 -0.47 3.87 20.15
CA PHE A 168 -0.78 2.49 19.83
C PHE A 168 -0.19 1.55 20.90
N ASN A 169 -0.98 0.58 21.37
CA ASN A 169 -0.57 -0.44 22.36
C ASN A 169 0.16 0.12 23.59
N GLY A 170 -0.32 1.25 24.12
CA GLY A 170 0.25 1.82 25.35
C GLY A 170 1.48 2.70 25.15
N VAL A 171 1.90 2.94 23.88
CA VAL A 171 3.11 3.71 23.55
C VAL A 171 2.75 4.80 22.56
N PHE A 172 3.31 6.00 22.77
CA PHE A 172 3.32 7.06 21.77
C PHE A 172 4.39 6.77 20.71
N GLY A 173 4.03 6.95 19.46
CA GLY A 173 4.92 6.75 18.32
C GLY A 173 5.11 8.00 17.50
N ASP A 174 6.19 8.00 16.73
CA ASP A 174 6.58 9.09 15.83
C ASP A 174 6.25 8.74 14.38
N THR A 175 5.96 9.74 13.56
CA THR A 175 5.71 9.59 12.13
C THR A 175 6.69 10.42 11.31
N ILE A 176 7.24 9.80 10.25
CA ILE A 176 7.91 10.53 9.16
C ILE A 176 6.97 10.58 7.96
N ILE A 177 6.79 11.77 7.41
CA ILE A 177 6.03 11.98 6.18
C ILE A 177 7.00 12.16 5.02
N TYR A 178 6.81 11.33 4.02
CA TYR A 178 7.40 11.46 2.70
C TYR A 178 6.34 11.89 1.70
N SER A 179 6.70 12.72 0.72
CA SER A 179 5.82 13.03 -0.39
C SER A 179 6.55 13.08 -1.72
N ARG A 180 5.78 12.88 -2.80
CA ARG A 180 6.21 13.06 -4.17
C ARG A 180 5.19 13.89 -4.91
N LEU A 181 5.64 14.98 -5.54
CA LEU A 181 4.84 15.83 -6.41
C LEU A 181 4.91 15.33 -7.86
N LYS A 182 3.85 15.64 -8.62
CA LYS A 182 3.79 15.38 -10.06
C LYS A 182 4.81 16.20 -10.82
#